data_b25cfcb079f74ba918f762512f5449e0
#
_entry.id   b25cfcb079f74ba918f762512f5449e0
#
_cell.length_a   1.000
_cell.length_b   1.000
_cell.length_c   1.000
_cell.angle_alpha   90.00
_cell.angle_beta   90.00
_cell.angle_gamma   90.00
#
_symmetry.space_group_name_H-M   'P 1'
#
loop_
_entity.id
_entity.type
_entity.pdbx_description
1 polymer ?
#
loop_
_entity_poly.entity_id
_entity_poly.type
_entity_poly.pdbx_seq_one_letter_code
_entity_poly.pdbx_strand_id
1 'polypeptide(L)'
;MTEMRKKGMALLLSAWMLLTAGCSQGTPAGTSSVPPESSQVASGSEMAGVTDVVEEGMVPVSGDSLKDGTYPITVDSSSSMFRVVRCELTVLDGEMTAEMTMGGTGYLRVFPGTGEEAAAAADTDWIPYAEQADGSHAFTVPVEALVAE
;
A
#
# COMPACT_ATOMS: atom_id res chain seq x y z
N MET A 1 24.98 35.94 18.30
CA MET A 1 25.51 37.16 17.68
C MET A 1 25.48 36.97 16.17
N THR A 2 24.67 37.81 15.57
CA THR A 2 24.81 38.43 14.25
C THR A 2 24.34 37.58 13.08
N GLU A 3 23.18 37.85 12.65
CA GLU A 3 22.50 38.73 11.68
C GLU A 3 22.40 38.14 10.30
N MET A 4 21.18 37.81 9.91
CA MET A 4 20.28 38.59 9.05
C MET A 4 20.95 39.22 7.81
N ARG A 5 20.59 38.75 6.65
CA ARG A 5 20.40 39.66 5.49
C ARG A 5 19.30 39.16 4.54
N LYS A 6 18.19 39.83 4.66
CA LYS A 6 17.17 40.00 3.60
C LYS A 6 17.74 40.89 2.50
N LYS A 7 17.38 40.60 1.27
CA LYS A 7 17.12 41.53 0.13
C LYS A 7 16.62 40.63 -0.97
N GLY A 8 15.47 40.74 -1.52
CA GLY A 8 14.61 41.87 -1.81
C GLY A 8 14.68 42.23 -3.28
N MET A 9 13.50 42.17 -3.94
CA MET A 9 13.12 42.93 -5.16
C MET A 9 13.63 42.36 -6.51
N ALA A 10 12.90 42.27 -7.56
CA ALA A 10 11.83 43.11 -8.08
C ALA A 10 10.99 42.42 -9.13
N LEU A 11 9.74 42.79 -9.16
CA LEU A 11 8.78 42.88 -10.24
C LEU A 11 9.40 43.23 -11.65
N LEU A 12 8.87 42.55 -12.68
CA LEU A 12 8.62 43.22 -13.97
C LEU A 12 7.41 42.54 -14.63
N LEU A 13 6.33 43.28 -14.67
CA LEU A 13 5.18 43.14 -15.57
C LEU A 13 5.62 43.37 -17.01
N SER A 14 5.15 42.53 -17.93
CA SER A 14 4.95 42.91 -19.30
C SER A 14 3.73 42.17 -19.86
N ALA A 15 2.67 42.92 -19.93
CA ALA A 15 1.49 42.59 -20.69
C ALA A 15 1.79 42.80 -22.18
N TRP A 16 1.42 41.85 -23.03
CA TRP A 16 1.16 42.14 -24.44
C TRP A 16 -0.03 41.31 -24.92
N MET A 17 -1.12 42.01 -25.06
CA MET A 17 -2.28 41.62 -25.86
C MET A 17 -1.89 41.66 -27.35
N LEU A 18 -2.31 40.67 -28.08
CA LEU A 18 -2.67 40.79 -29.47
C LEU A 18 -3.80 39.84 -29.83
N LEU A 19 -4.96 40.43 -30.07
CA LEU A 19 -6.10 39.81 -30.74
C LEU A 19 -5.73 39.47 -32.19
N THR A 20 -6.07 38.24 -32.61
CA THR A 20 -6.51 38.05 -34.01
C THR A 20 -7.66 37.06 -34.00
N ALA A 21 -8.80 37.54 -34.44
CA ALA A 21 -9.97 36.77 -34.79
C ALA A 21 -9.70 36.00 -36.11
N GLY A 22 -10.06 34.73 -36.13
CA GLY A 22 -10.04 33.91 -37.34
C GLY A 22 -11.10 32.83 -37.19
N CYS A 23 -12.31 33.09 -37.64
CA CYS A 23 -13.34 32.10 -37.90
C CYS A 23 -12.90 31.18 -39.02
N SER A 24 -12.94 29.89 -38.81
CA SER A 24 -13.18 28.93 -39.89
C SER A 24 -13.90 27.70 -39.32
N GLN A 25 -15.06 27.45 -39.86
CA GLN A 25 -15.94 26.31 -39.60
C GLN A 25 -15.28 25.04 -40.09
N GLY A 26 -15.43 24.00 -39.32
CA GLY A 26 -15.03 22.66 -39.69
C GLY A 26 -15.33 21.68 -38.55
N THR A 27 -16.59 21.25 -38.42
CA THR A 27 -16.93 20.06 -37.69
C THR A 27 -16.39 18.84 -38.45
N PRO A 28 -15.76 17.85 -37.78
CA PRO A 28 -16.55 16.78 -37.27
C PRO A 28 -16.14 16.32 -35.84
N ALA A 29 -17.16 15.84 -35.15
CA ALA A 29 -17.12 15.17 -33.92
C ALA A 29 -15.96 14.17 -33.80
N GLY A 30 -15.09 14.43 -32.85
CA GLY A 30 -14.18 13.50 -32.24
C GLY A 30 -14.31 13.69 -30.77
N THR A 31 -15.32 13.08 -30.18
CA THR A 31 -15.46 12.92 -28.75
C THR A 31 -14.30 12.05 -28.29
N SER A 32 -13.17 12.65 -27.93
CA SER A 32 -12.20 12.04 -27.03
C SER A 32 -12.77 12.18 -25.64
N SER A 33 -13.74 11.36 -25.32
CA SER A 33 -13.99 10.98 -23.95
C SER A 33 -12.74 10.23 -23.50
N VAL A 34 -11.88 10.92 -22.77
CA VAL A 34 -10.96 10.27 -21.86
C VAL A 34 -11.87 9.45 -20.94
N PRO A 35 -11.76 8.11 -20.95
CA PRO A 35 -12.50 7.32 -19.98
C PRO A 35 -12.00 7.79 -18.61
N PRO A 36 -12.87 7.99 -17.62
CA PRO A 36 -12.38 8.09 -16.26
C PRO A 36 -11.54 6.83 -16.04
N GLU A 37 -10.34 6.98 -15.53
CA GLU A 37 -9.59 5.88 -14.96
C GLU A 37 -10.49 5.26 -13.88
N SER A 38 -11.36 4.35 -14.32
CA SER A 38 -11.97 3.42 -13.42
C SER A 38 -10.81 2.61 -12.89
N SER A 39 -10.45 2.89 -11.64
CA SER A 39 -9.70 1.94 -10.84
C SER A 39 -10.35 0.59 -11.08
N GLN A 40 -9.67 -0.25 -11.84
CA GLN A 40 -10.12 -1.60 -12.09
C GLN A 40 -9.94 -2.36 -10.78
N VAL A 41 -10.95 -2.25 -9.93
CA VAL A 41 -11.11 -3.20 -8.85
C VAL A 41 -11.55 -4.49 -9.54
N ALA A 42 -10.67 -5.48 -9.57
CA ALA A 42 -10.99 -6.79 -10.09
C ALA A 42 -12.29 -7.26 -9.42
N SER A 43 -13.26 -7.68 -10.22
CA SER A 43 -14.49 -8.24 -9.67
C SER A 43 -14.14 -9.53 -8.93
N GLY A 44 -14.88 -9.87 -7.87
CA GLY A 44 -14.62 -11.08 -7.08
C GLY A 44 -14.57 -12.39 -7.87
N SER A 45 -15.08 -12.38 -9.11
CA SER A 45 -15.01 -13.53 -10.05
C SER A 45 -13.68 -13.60 -10.81
N GLU A 46 -12.88 -12.52 -10.81
CA GLU A 46 -11.56 -12.45 -11.46
C GLU A 46 -10.42 -12.65 -10.45
N MET A 47 -10.75 -12.73 -9.16
CA MET A 47 -9.76 -13.03 -8.14
C MET A 47 -9.30 -14.49 -8.30
N ALA A 48 -7.98 -14.68 -8.23
CA ALA A 48 -7.41 -16.02 -8.17
C ALA A 48 -8.07 -16.79 -7.02
N GLY A 49 -8.37 -18.08 -7.26
CA GLY A 49 -9.05 -18.90 -6.27
C GLY A 49 -8.32 -18.84 -4.93
N VAL A 50 -9.09 -18.60 -3.86
CA VAL A 50 -8.56 -18.60 -2.50
C VAL A 50 -8.25 -20.05 -2.13
N THR A 51 -7.03 -20.29 -1.64
CA THR A 51 -6.62 -21.58 -1.08
C THR A 51 -6.72 -21.47 0.44
N ASP A 52 -7.33 -22.45 1.09
CA ASP A 52 -7.32 -22.52 2.54
C ASP A 52 -5.88 -22.78 3.02
N VAL A 53 -5.36 -21.85 3.82
CA VAL A 53 -4.03 -21.95 4.43
C VAL A 53 -4.11 -22.38 5.91
N VAL A 54 -5.31 -22.44 6.46
CA VAL A 54 -5.57 -22.96 7.81
C VAL A 54 -6.09 -24.37 7.68
N GLU A 55 -5.31 -25.33 8.16
CA GLU A 55 -5.65 -26.75 8.12
C GLU A 55 -6.20 -27.22 9.48
N GLU A 56 -7.07 -28.24 9.46
CA GLU A 56 -7.61 -28.85 10.67
C GLU A 56 -6.48 -29.52 11.47
N GLY A 57 -6.32 -29.09 12.73
CA GLY A 57 -5.26 -29.58 13.61
C GLY A 57 -4.10 -28.62 13.82
N MET A 58 -4.07 -27.48 13.14
CA MET A 58 -3.11 -26.41 13.41
C MET A 58 -3.32 -25.89 14.85
N VAL A 59 -2.22 -25.77 15.59
CA VAL A 59 -2.23 -25.26 16.98
C VAL A 59 -1.68 -23.84 16.98
N PRO A 60 -2.47 -22.85 17.40
CA PRO A 60 -2.00 -21.47 17.47
C PRO A 60 -0.96 -21.30 18.59
N VAL A 61 0.10 -20.55 18.29
CA VAL A 61 1.15 -20.15 19.23
C VAL A 61 1.07 -18.64 19.42
N SER A 62 0.78 -18.20 20.62
CA SER A 62 0.74 -16.78 20.98
C SER A 62 2.13 -16.26 21.37
N GLY A 63 2.30 -14.94 21.32
CA GLY A 63 3.55 -14.27 21.69
C GLY A 63 4.01 -14.57 23.12
N ASP A 64 3.07 -14.77 24.04
CA ASP A 64 3.39 -15.12 25.45
C ASP A 64 4.16 -16.44 25.58
N SER A 65 4.07 -17.30 24.57
CA SER A 65 4.77 -18.59 24.54
C SER A 65 6.17 -18.48 23.95
N LEU A 66 6.51 -17.32 23.40
CA LEU A 66 7.78 -17.04 22.75
C LEU A 66 8.65 -16.12 23.60
N LYS A 67 9.94 -16.19 23.41
CA LYS A 67 10.87 -15.24 24.02
C LYS A 67 10.93 -13.98 23.18
N ASP A 68 11.18 -12.85 23.83
CA ASP A 68 11.46 -11.62 23.14
C ASP A 68 12.63 -11.76 22.16
N GLY A 69 12.46 -11.26 20.98
CA GLY A 69 13.46 -11.35 19.92
C GLY A 69 12.88 -11.20 18.52
N THR A 70 13.76 -11.30 17.53
CA THR A 70 13.38 -11.27 16.11
C THR A 70 13.62 -12.64 15.48
N TYR A 71 12.62 -13.14 14.79
CA TYR A 71 12.60 -14.46 14.19
C TYR A 71 12.26 -14.40 12.70
N PRO A 72 13.03 -15.05 11.83
CA PRO A 72 12.58 -15.24 10.45
C PRO A 72 11.43 -16.25 10.44
N ILE A 73 10.34 -15.90 9.78
CA ILE A 73 9.17 -16.76 9.64
C ILE A 73 8.75 -16.86 8.18
N THR A 74 7.98 -17.89 7.87
CA THR A 74 7.34 -18.05 6.57
C THR A 74 5.88 -17.61 6.67
N VAL A 75 5.38 -17.00 5.61
CA VAL A 75 3.98 -16.58 5.49
C VAL A 75 3.37 -17.28 4.31
N ASP A 76 2.38 -18.11 4.56
CA ASP A 76 1.55 -18.71 3.53
C ASP A 76 0.39 -17.78 3.20
N SER A 77 0.11 -17.65 1.92
CA SER A 77 -0.96 -16.80 1.43
C SER A 77 -1.99 -17.62 0.66
N SER A 78 -3.27 -17.40 0.97
CA SER A 78 -4.39 -17.96 0.22
C SER A 78 -4.46 -17.43 -1.23
N SER A 79 -3.77 -16.34 -1.53
CA SER A 79 -3.73 -15.73 -2.87
C SER A 79 -2.32 -15.76 -3.44
N SER A 80 -2.17 -16.31 -4.63
CA SER A 80 -0.89 -16.31 -5.35
C SER A 80 -0.41 -14.91 -5.74
N MET A 81 -1.30 -13.92 -5.73
CA MET A 81 -0.98 -12.52 -6.01
C MET A 81 -0.37 -11.80 -4.81
N PHE A 82 -0.76 -12.19 -3.59
CA PHE A 82 -0.17 -11.66 -2.35
C PHE A 82 1.06 -12.48 -1.98
N ARG A 83 2.20 -12.07 -2.51
CA ARG A 83 3.44 -12.82 -2.37
C ARG A 83 4.39 -12.16 -1.40
N VAL A 84 4.59 -12.79 -0.26
CA VAL A 84 5.60 -12.41 0.73
C VAL A 84 6.89 -13.17 0.40
N VAL A 85 8.00 -12.46 0.25
CA VAL A 85 9.32 -13.05 -0.08
C VAL A 85 10.23 -13.14 1.13
N ARG A 86 9.96 -12.34 2.16
CA ARG A 86 10.67 -12.33 3.44
C ARG A 86 9.71 -11.86 4.52
N CYS A 87 9.78 -12.49 5.67
CA CYS A 87 9.05 -12.04 6.85
C CYS A 87 9.92 -12.17 8.09
N GLU A 88 9.97 -11.11 8.88
CA GLU A 88 10.63 -11.09 10.19
C GLU A 88 9.60 -10.78 11.27
N LEU A 89 9.46 -11.71 12.20
CA LEU A 89 8.62 -11.56 13.37
C LEU A 89 9.42 -10.93 14.51
N THR A 90 8.90 -9.88 15.09
CA THR A 90 9.41 -9.32 16.35
C THR A 90 8.45 -9.65 17.47
N VAL A 91 8.97 -10.25 18.54
CA VAL A 91 8.25 -10.53 19.78
C VAL A 91 8.82 -9.64 20.86
N LEU A 92 7.94 -8.89 21.52
CA LEU A 92 8.30 -8.03 22.64
C LEU A 92 7.16 -8.03 23.67
N ASP A 93 7.46 -8.42 24.90
CA ASP A 93 6.48 -8.46 26.00
C ASP A 93 5.19 -9.26 25.66
N GLY A 94 5.31 -10.31 24.86
CA GLY A 94 4.18 -11.12 24.40
C GLY A 94 3.41 -10.55 23.20
N GLU A 95 3.72 -9.34 22.78
CA GLU A 95 3.17 -8.77 21.54
C GLU A 95 4.02 -9.20 20.35
N MET A 96 3.34 -9.49 19.23
CA MET A 96 3.99 -9.91 17.99
C MET A 96 3.68 -8.94 16.87
N THR A 97 4.71 -8.56 16.12
CA THR A 97 4.60 -7.81 14.88
C THR A 97 5.43 -8.47 13.79
N ALA A 98 4.90 -8.52 12.59
CA ALA A 98 5.61 -9.07 11.44
C ALA A 98 5.91 -7.99 10.41
N GLU A 99 7.18 -7.88 10.00
CA GLU A 99 7.57 -7.10 8.84
C GLU A 99 7.61 -8.02 7.62
N MET A 100 6.67 -7.84 6.72
CA MET A 100 6.52 -8.62 5.49
C MET A 100 7.10 -7.84 4.31
N THR A 101 8.12 -8.36 3.66
CA THR A 101 8.64 -7.82 2.39
C THR A 101 7.92 -8.50 1.24
N MET A 102 7.35 -7.68 0.35
CA MET A 102 6.57 -8.16 -0.79
C MET A 102 7.44 -8.48 -2.00
N GLY A 103 7.02 -9.46 -2.78
CA GLY A 103 7.68 -9.83 -4.05
C GLY A 103 7.37 -8.88 -5.21
N GLY A 104 6.70 -7.76 -4.96
CA GLY A 104 6.34 -6.74 -5.94
C GLY A 104 5.90 -5.46 -5.28
N THR A 105 5.63 -4.44 -6.08
CA THR A 105 5.25 -3.09 -5.63
C THR A 105 3.77 -2.76 -5.88
N GLY A 106 2.95 -3.76 -6.20
CA GLY A 106 1.53 -3.57 -6.54
C GLY A 106 0.63 -3.24 -5.35
N TYR A 107 1.04 -3.60 -4.13
CA TYR A 107 0.28 -3.29 -2.94
C TYR A 107 0.78 -1.99 -2.30
N LEU A 108 -0.14 -1.04 -2.13
CA LEU A 108 0.16 0.26 -1.53
C LEU A 108 -0.24 0.31 -0.06
N ARG A 109 -1.15 -0.54 0.37
CA ARG A 109 -1.62 -0.66 1.75
C ARG A 109 -2.21 -2.04 2.01
N VAL A 110 -2.20 -2.46 3.25
CA VAL A 110 -2.83 -3.70 3.72
C VAL A 110 -3.74 -3.39 4.92
N PHE A 111 -4.71 -4.24 5.16
CA PHE A 111 -5.62 -4.13 6.29
C PHE A 111 -5.45 -5.35 7.20
N PRO A 112 -5.20 -5.17 8.50
CA PRO A 112 -5.13 -6.27 9.47
C PRO A 112 -6.53 -6.66 9.93
N GLY A 113 -7.21 -7.52 9.17
CA GLY A 113 -8.56 -7.96 9.48
C GLY A 113 -9.25 -8.60 8.28
N THR A 114 -10.54 -8.79 8.40
CA THR A 114 -11.37 -9.40 7.36
C THR A 114 -11.70 -8.43 6.23
N GLY A 115 -12.12 -8.94 5.07
CA GLY A 115 -12.57 -8.11 3.96
C GLY A 115 -13.80 -7.25 4.29
N GLU A 116 -14.68 -7.72 5.18
CA GLU A 116 -15.85 -6.95 5.63
C GLU A 116 -15.43 -5.76 6.50
N GLU A 117 -14.50 -5.98 7.43
CA GLU A 117 -13.92 -4.93 8.25
C GLU A 117 -13.15 -3.91 7.41
N ALA A 118 -12.37 -4.38 6.45
CA ALA A 118 -11.65 -3.53 5.51
C ALA A 118 -12.58 -2.62 4.69
N ALA A 119 -13.76 -3.13 4.29
CA ALA A 119 -14.74 -2.36 3.53
C ALA A 119 -15.40 -1.25 4.37
N ALA A 120 -15.45 -1.41 5.68
CA ALA A 120 -16.01 -0.44 6.64
C ALA A 120 -14.94 0.46 7.28
N ALA A 121 -13.66 0.15 7.09
CA ALA A 121 -12.53 0.82 7.72
C ALA A 121 -12.29 2.22 7.17
N ALA A 122 -11.83 3.13 8.04
CA ALA A 122 -11.34 4.42 7.61
C ALA A 122 -9.94 4.28 6.96
N ASP A 123 -9.55 5.25 6.14
CA ASP A 123 -8.22 5.22 5.49
C ASP A 123 -7.06 5.17 6.50
N THR A 124 -7.28 5.67 7.71
CA THR A 124 -6.30 5.66 8.82
C THR A 124 -6.06 4.27 9.41
N ASP A 125 -6.97 3.33 9.20
CA ASP A 125 -6.89 1.97 9.74
C ASP A 125 -6.10 1.03 8.83
N TRP A 126 -5.77 1.51 7.63
CA TRP A 126 -4.93 0.80 6.68
C TRP A 126 -3.46 1.05 6.94
N ILE A 127 -2.67 0.00 6.83
CA ILE A 127 -1.21 0.05 6.98
C ILE A 127 -0.59 0.35 5.61
N PRO A 128 0.04 1.52 5.42
CA PRO A 128 0.74 1.84 4.19
C PRO A 128 2.04 1.05 4.09
N TYR A 129 2.55 0.89 2.88
CA TYR A 129 3.86 0.30 2.67
C TYR A 129 4.99 1.21 3.15
N ALA A 130 6.08 0.59 3.57
CA ALA A 130 7.38 1.22 3.73
C ALA A 130 8.29 0.78 2.58
N GLU A 131 8.89 1.73 1.88
CA GLU A 131 9.85 1.42 0.83
C GLU A 131 11.18 1.03 1.44
N GLN A 132 11.68 -0.12 1.07
CA GLN A 132 12.99 -0.62 1.49
C GLN A 132 14.10 -0.02 0.63
N ALA A 133 15.36 -0.14 1.06
CA ALA A 133 16.51 0.39 0.34
C ALA A 133 16.70 -0.18 -1.09
N ASP A 134 16.16 -1.35 -1.34
CA ASP A 134 16.17 -2.03 -2.65
C ASP A 134 14.95 -1.70 -3.53
N GLY A 135 14.06 -0.80 -3.06
CA GLY A 135 12.83 -0.41 -3.74
C GLY A 135 11.67 -1.38 -3.53
N SER A 136 11.83 -2.44 -2.75
CA SER A 136 10.71 -3.33 -2.40
C SER A 136 9.77 -2.69 -1.38
N HIS A 137 8.52 -3.13 -1.38
CA HIS A 137 7.53 -2.69 -0.39
C HIS A 137 7.49 -3.65 0.80
N ALA A 138 7.48 -3.11 2.00
CA ALA A 138 7.30 -3.87 3.23
C ALA A 138 6.11 -3.34 4.04
N PHE A 139 5.49 -4.23 4.80
CA PHE A 139 4.39 -3.91 5.70
C PHE A 139 4.69 -4.45 7.09
N THR A 140 4.51 -3.63 8.10
CA THR A 140 4.57 -4.06 9.50
C THR A 140 3.16 -4.24 10.01
N VAL A 141 2.79 -5.47 10.30
CA VAL A 141 1.43 -5.84 10.72
C VAL A 141 1.45 -6.49 12.11
N PRO A 142 0.41 -6.30 12.91
CA PRO A 142 0.24 -7.05 14.16
C PRO A 142 -0.04 -8.52 13.84
N VAL A 143 0.45 -9.41 14.69
CA VAL A 143 0.24 -10.86 14.59
C VAL A 143 -0.36 -11.36 15.90
N GLU A 144 -1.51 -12.02 15.83
CA GLU A 144 -2.20 -12.54 17.01
C GLU A 144 -1.68 -13.93 17.38
N ALA A 145 -1.43 -14.78 16.41
CA ALA A 145 -0.92 -16.12 16.59
C ALA A 145 -0.10 -16.59 15.40
N LEU A 146 0.80 -17.54 15.66
CA LEU A 146 1.54 -18.31 14.67
C LEU A 146 1.06 -19.74 14.69
N VAL A 147 1.45 -20.51 13.67
CA VAL A 147 1.33 -21.97 13.68
C VAL A 147 2.72 -22.55 13.87
N ALA A 148 2.86 -23.46 14.83
CA ALA A 148 4.07 -24.23 15.00
C ALA A 148 4.06 -25.40 13.99
N GLU A 149 5.12 -25.52 13.19
CA GLU A 149 5.40 -26.72 12.39
C GLU A 149 6.16 -27.78 13.21
#